data_dda0cf2726f0623abd5022388f007b29
#
_entry.id   dda0cf2726f0623abd5022388f007b29
#
_cell.length_a   1.000
_cell.length_b   1.000
_cell.length_c   1.000
_cell.angle_alpha   90.00
_cell.angle_beta   90.00
_cell.angle_gamma   90.00
#
_symmetry.space_group_name_H-M   'P 1'
#
loop_
_entity.id
_entity.type
_entity.pdbx_description
1 polymer ?
#
loop_
_entity_poly.entity_id
_entity_poly.type
_entity_poly.pdbx_seq_one_letter_code
_entity_poly.pdbx_strand_id
1 'polypeptide(L)'
;MTLPAGVETVVVGAGIIGLTTALHLARAGREVVVIDKAEPWREGSAVNAGTCALQNKATDLLPAYRHGLVEWRRLVSELDDDIGFVNRGGLRVAQSAEDMAALRAGAADQAAQGVQLEWLDGNALRDRAPWLSPTVTAATFCGDDSFASPLLTGQALIRALRLAGGTVAVAGLTGQRARDDGYELTTTAGVIDCRNVVIATGAWTDRAAAMFGIDIPVLLHVNTLSVTERIGQFMDNMVVTHIAGKFTLKQFPNGSCILGGGFQGRGDKDSGKKELDLDQLQANIRYQCSVVPQLREANLLRSWVGFTAIAHDNKPTVGPMPGRPGLYFAFSTNAGFSIGPFVGRAVAGAVMGQPMPDLLRGFGPGRFAA
;
A
#
# COMPACT_ATOMS: atom_id res chain seq x y z
N MET A 1 23.90 14.09 0.56
CA MET A 1 24.10 13.76 -0.86
C MET A 1 23.63 14.96 -1.66
N THR A 2 24.46 15.51 -2.52
CA THR A 2 24.07 16.64 -3.40
C THR A 2 23.21 16.12 -4.56
N LEU A 3 22.14 16.83 -4.90
CA LEU A 3 21.35 16.51 -6.09
C LEU A 3 22.18 16.77 -7.37
N PRO A 4 22.01 15.96 -8.43
CA PRO A 4 22.58 16.32 -9.74
C PRO A 4 21.88 17.57 -10.29
N ALA A 5 22.58 18.33 -11.13
CA ALA A 5 21.99 19.51 -11.77
C ALA A 5 20.82 19.16 -12.72
N GLY A 6 20.89 17.98 -13.35
CA GLY A 6 19.84 17.47 -14.22
C GLY A 6 19.79 15.95 -14.24
N VAL A 7 18.64 15.39 -14.61
CA VAL A 7 18.38 13.96 -14.75
C VAL A 7 17.22 13.72 -15.72
N GLU A 8 17.12 12.54 -16.33
CA GLU A 8 15.99 12.23 -17.21
C GLU A 8 14.65 12.24 -16.46
N THR A 9 14.59 11.57 -15.28
CA THR A 9 13.33 11.44 -14.52
C THR A 9 13.54 11.69 -13.03
N VAL A 10 12.71 12.56 -12.46
CA VAL A 10 12.57 12.72 -11.01
C VAL A 10 11.29 12.05 -10.54
N VAL A 11 11.40 11.17 -9.58
CA VAL A 11 10.27 10.57 -8.86
C VAL A 11 10.14 11.27 -7.51
N VAL A 12 9.02 11.92 -7.26
CA VAL A 12 8.72 12.61 -6.00
C VAL A 12 7.94 11.69 -5.08
N GLY A 13 8.56 11.25 -4.00
CA GLY A 13 8.03 10.30 -3.02
C GLY A 13 8.70 8.93 -3.07
N ALA A 14 9.35 8.56 -1.97
CA ALA A 14 10.08 7.31 -1.79
C ALA A 14 9.26 6.23 -1.06
N GLY A 15 7.95 6.13 -1.37
CA GLY A 15 7.08 5.03 -0.97
C GLY A 15 7.13 3.84 -1.95
N ILE A 16 6.28 2.83 -1.72
CA ILE A 16 6.23 1.60 -2.54
C ILE A 16 6.09 1.89 -4.04
N ILE A 17 5.21 2.81 -4.41
CA ILE A 17 4.95 3.12 -5.82
C ILE A 17 6.13 3.88 -6.43
N GLY A 18 6.64 4.91 -5.73
CA GLY A 18 7.77 5.69 -6.23
C GLY A 18 9.04 4.87 -6.39
N LEU A 19 9.39 4.06 -5.37
CA LEU A 19 10.59 3.21 -5.44
C LEU A 19 10.47 2.11 -6.50
N THR A 20 9.30 1.49 -6.66
CA THR A 20 9.10 0.49 -7.73
C THR A 20 9.09 1.13 -9.11
N THR A 21 8.52 2.33 -9.28
CA THR A 21 8.64 3.11 -10.54
C THR A 21 10.11 3.36 -10.87
N ALA A 22 10.86 3.91 -9.92
CA ALA A 22 12.27 4.22 -10.13
C ALA A 22 13.12 2.98 -10.39
N LEU A 23 12.85 1.87 -9.69
CA LEU A 23 13.55 0.60 -9.91
C LEU A 23 13.37 0.07 -11.33
N HIS A 24 12.13 0.12 -11.86
CA HIS A 24 11.88 -0.30 -13.24
C HIS A 24 12.55 0.61 -14.26
N LEU A 25 12.57 1.95 -14.02
CA LEU A 25 13.30 2.89 -14.88
C LEU A 25 14.81 2.63 -14.84
N ALA A 26 15.41 2.51 -13.65
CA ALA A 26 16.84 2.26 -13.52
C ALA A 26 17.26 0.93 -14.15
N ARG A 27 16.49 -0.16 -13.98
CA ARG A 27 16.72 -1.45 -14.63
C ARG A 27 16.60 -1.41 -16.15
N ALA A 28 15.83 -0.47 -16.68
CA ALA A 28 15.76 -0.19 -18.13
C ALA A 28 16.88 0.74 -18.62
N GLY A 29 17.87 1.05 -17.79
CA GLY A 29 19.00 1.93 -18.12
C GLY A 29 18.66 3.42 -18.17
N ARG A 30 17.53 3.83 -17.54
CA ARG A 30 17.13 5.24 -17.50
C ARG A 30 17.70 5.95 -16.27
N GLU A 31 18.10 7.18 -16.43
CA GLU A 31 18.56 8.01 -15.31
C GLU A 31 17.38 8.44 -14.45
N VAL A 32 17.42 8.08 -13.16
CA VAL A 32 16.35 8.36 -12.22
C VAL A 32 16.86 8.79 -10.85
N VAL A 33 16.25 9.84 -10.34
CA VAL A 33 16.43 10.30 -8.95
C VAL A 33 15.09 10.26 -8.24
N VAL A 34 15.04 9.59 -7.10
CA VAL A 34 13.91 9.64 -6.17
C VAL A 34 14.19 10.69 -5.12
N ILE A 35 13.28 11.62 -4.94
CA ILE A 35 13.34 12.61 -3.87
C ILE A 35 12.20 12.40 -2.88
N ASP A 36 12.46 12.59 -1.60
CA ASP A 36 11.44 12.60 -0.55
C ASP A 36 11.68 13.75 0.43
N LYS A 37 10.62 14.30 1.00
CA LYS A 37 10.70 15.38 1.99
C LYS A 37 11.37 14.98 3.30
N ALA A 38 11.45 13.69 3.57
CA ALA A 38 12.04 13.10 4.76
C ALA A 38 12.81 11.83 4.39
N GLU A 39 13.25 11.08 5.41
CA GLU A 39 13.87 9.77 5.18
C GLU A 39 12.98 8.88 4.30
N PRO A 40 13.54 8.23 3.28
CA PRO A 40 12.83 7.32 2.40
C PRO A 40 12.08 6.24 3.16
N TRP A 41 10.91 5.85 2.64
CA TRP A 41 10.13 4.76 3.23
C TRP A 41 9.71 5.01 4.68
N ARG A 42 9.25 6.20 5.03
CA ARG A 42 8.90 6.54 6.42
C ARG A 42 7.40 6.66 6.69
N GLU A 43 6.61 6.88 5.64
CA GLU A 43 5.17 7.13 5.76
C GLU A 43 4.35 5.89 5.38
N GLY A 44 3.18 6.04 4.77
CA GLY A 44 2.19 4.99 4.54
C GLY A 44 2.74 3.63 4.11
N SER A 45 3.84 3.58 3.34
CA SER A 45 4.46 2.34 2.90
C SER A 45 5.22 1.59 4.01
N ALA A 46 5.73 2.28 5.03
CA ALA A 46 6.45 1.68 6.14
C ALA A 46 5.54 1.30 7.31
N VAL A 47 4.47 2.08 7.51
CA VAL A 47 3.63 2.00 8.72
C VAL A 47 2.30 1.26 8.49
N ASN A 48 2.13 0.62 7.34
CA ASN A 48 0.97 -0.21 7.04
C ASN A 48 1.11 -1.65 7.57
N ALA A 49 0.03 -2.41 7.47
CA ALA A 49 0.00 -3.78 7.96
C ALA A 49 0.66 -4.81 7.01
N GLY A 50 1.18 -4.43 5.85
CA GLY A 50 1.83 -5.34 4.89
C GLY A 50 0.87 -6.27 4.13
N THR A 51 -0.43 -6.04 4.19
CA THR A 51 -1.42 -6.92 3.55
C THR A 51 -1.37 -6.83 2.02
N CYS A 52 -1.25 -7.96 1.36
CA CYS A 52 -1.36 -8.17 -0.07
C CYS A 52 -2.49 -9.20 -0.31
N ALA A 53 -3.74 -8.76 -0.29
CA ALA A 53 -4.91 -9.63 -0.28
C ALA A 53 -5.99 -9.14 -1.26
N LEU A 54 -6.87 -10.05 -1.70
CA LEU A 54 -7.97 -9.78 -2.61
C LEU A 54 -9.31 -9.63 -1.88
N GLN A 55 -9.56 -10.47 -0.86
CA GLN A 55 -10.87 -10.60 -0.23
C GLN A 55 -11.45 -9.33 0.38
N ASN A 56 -10.63 -8.36 0.76
CA ASN A 56 -11.06 -7.10 1.37
C ASN A 56 -10.99 -5.90 0.40
N LYS A 57 -11.00 -6.15 -0.91
CA LYS A 57 -10.92 -5.11 -1.94
C LYS A 57 -12.27 -4.84 -2.59
N ALA A 58 -12.43 -3.61 -3.10
CA ALA A 58 -13.58 -3.24 -3.90
C ALA A 58 -13.62 -4.10 -5.18
N THR A 59 -14.80 -4.60 -5.53
CA THR A 59 -14.96 -5.60 -6.59
C THR A 59 -14.54 -5.07 -7.96
N ASP A 60 -14.80 -3.81 -8.25
CA ASP A 60 -14.41 -3.14 -9.50
C ASP A 60 -12.88 -2.95 -9.66
N LEU A 61 -12.15 -2.99 -8.57
CA LEU A 61 -10.68 -2.88 -8.55
C LEU A 61 -9.96 -4.25 -8.48
N LEU A 62 -10.69 -5.35 -8.28
CA LEU A 62 -10.09 -6.68 -8.14
C LEU A 62 -9.16 -7.09 -9.29
N PRO A 63 -9.48 -6.84 -10.58
CA PRO A 63 -8.55 -7.15 -11.66
C PRO A 63 -7.18 -6.48 -11.48
N ALA A 64 -7.16 -5.21 -11.08
CA ALA A 64 -5.91 -4.47 -10.84
C ALA A 64 -5.16 -5.02 -9.61
N TYR A 65 -5.86 -5.39 -8.52
CA TYR A 65 -5.23 -6.00 -7.35
C TYR A 65 -4.67 -7.40 -7.65
N ARG A 66 -5.31 -8.21 -8.50
CA ARG A 66 -4.76 -9.49 -8.96
C ARG A 66 -3.42 -9.29 -9.68
N HIS A 67 -3.33 -8.29 -10.57
CA HIS A 67 -2.05 -7.92 -11.18
C HIS A 67 -1.04 -7.43 -10.14
N GLY A 68 -1.49 -6.71 -9.12
CA GLY A 68 -0.66 -6.34 -7.97
C GLY A 68 0.00 -7.54 -7.30
N LEU A 69 -0.75 -8.63 -7.05
CA LEU A 69 -0.20 -9.86 -6.46
C LEU A 69 0.79 -10.57 -7.40
N VAL A 70 0.54 -10.56 -8.71
CA VAL A 70 1.50 -11.10 -9.70
C VAL A 70 2.81 -10.31 -9.63
N GLU A 71 2.75 -8.99 -9.58
CA GLU A 71 3.95 -8.15 -9.48
C GLU A 71 4.64 -8.30 -8.10
N TRP A 72 3.91 -8.55 -7.02
CA TRP A 72 4.53 -8.90 -5.73
C TRP A 72 5.36 -10.18 -5.80
N ARG A 73 4.80 -11.25 -6.38
CA ARG A 73 5.52 -12.53 -6.56
C ARG A 73 6.76 -12.34 -7.44
N ARG A 74 6.64 -11.52 -8.49
CA ARG A 74 7.75 -11.16 -9.35
C ARG A 74 8.81 -10.35 -8.59
N LEU A 75 8.41 -9.34 -7.85
CA LEU A 75 9.31 -8.52 -7.04
C LEU A 75 10.09 -9.38 -6.05
N VAL A 76 9.45 -10.33 -5.36
CA VAL A 76 10.10 -11.30 -4.47
C VAL A 76 11.18 -12.10 -5.20
N SER A 77 10.93 -12.54 -6.43
CA SER A 77 11.91 -13.33 -7.22
C SER A 77 13.05 -12.46 -7.79
N GLU A 78 12.86 -11.15 -7.87
CA GLU A 78 13.83 -10.21 -8.46
C GLU A 78 14.67 -9.47 -7.42
N LEU A 79 14.29 -9.52 -6.16
CA LEU A 79 15.04 -8.93 -5.05
C LEU A 79 15.93 -10.01 -4.41
N ASP A 80 17.22 -9.72 -4.23
CA ASP A 80 18.17 -10.59 -3.51
C ASP A 80 18.01 -10.51 -1.98
N ASP A 81 16.84 -10.10 -1.51
CA ASP A 81 16.56 -9.86 -0.11
C ASP A 81 15.30 -10.58 0.33
N ASP A 82 15.32 -11.15 1.53
CA ASP A 82 14.10 -11.60 2.19
C ASP A 82 13.28 -10.38 2.64
N ILE A 83 12.16 -10.15 1.99
CA ILE A 83 11.20 -9.10 2.32
C ILE A 83 10.07 -9.58 3.24
N GLY A 84 10.21 -10.78 3.80
CA GLY A 84 9.20 -11.39 4.66
C GLY A 84 7.86 -11.61 3.93
N PHE A 85 7.92 -11.95 2.62
CA PHE A 85 6.72 -12.24 1.85
C PHE A 85 6.21 -13.64 2.18
N VAL A 86 4.96 -13.71 2.62
CA VAL A 86 4.28 -14.95 2.98
C VAL A 86 3.01 -15.09 2.14
N ASN A 87 2.91 -16.19 1.41
CA ASN A 87 1.72 -16.58 0.66
C ASN A 87 1.19 -17.91 1.21
N ARG A 88 0.38 -17.82 2.27
CA ARG A 88 -0.28 -18.95 2.92
C ARG A 88 -1.81 -18.83 2.86
N GLY A 89 -2.29 -17.89 2.06
CA GLY A 89 -3.71 -17.59 1.96
C GLY A 89 -4.20 -16.69 3.10
N GLY A 90 -5.50 -16.44 3.07
CA GLY A 90 -6.17 -15.60 4.06
C GLY A 90 -7.61 -16.02 4.30
N LEU A 91 -8.08 -15.68 5.49
CA LEU A 91 -9.45 -15.87 5.91
C LEU A 91 -10.17 -14.52 6.00
N ARG A 92 -11.38 -14.46 5.48
CA ARG A 92 -12.31 -13.38 5.78
C ARG A 92 -13.45 -13.95 6.60
N VAL A 93 -13.56 -13.54 7.85
CA VAL A 93 -14.43 -14.20 8.86
C VAL A 93 -15.72 -13.41 9.10
N ALA A 94 -16.75 -14.13 9.61
CA ALA A 94 -18.04 -13.62 10.02
C ALA A 94 -18.42 -14.14 11.40
N GLN A 95 -19.03 -13.28 12.26
CA GLN A 95 -19.45 -13.64 13.62
C GLN A 95 -20.96 -13.61 13.82
N SER A 96 -21.70 -12.87 13.04
CA SER A 96 -23.16 -12.78 13.12
C SER A 96 -23.85 -13.31 11.85
N ALA A 97 -25.16 -13.51 11.92
CA ALA A 97 -25.96 -13.88 10.75
C ALA A 97 -25.91 -12.82 9.65
N GLU A 98 -25.85 -11.53 10.04
CA GLU A 98 -25.70 -10.40 9.12
C GLU A 98 -24.33 -10.44 8.44
N ASP A 99 -23.26 -10.64 9.22
CA ASP A 99 -21.91 -10.81 8.69
C ASP A 99 -21.83 -11.97 7.70
N MET A 100 -22.46 -13.10 8.03
CA MET A 100 -22.46 -14.27 7.15
C MET A 100 -23.20 -14.01 5.84
N ALA A 101 -24.34 -13.31 5.89
CA ALA A 101 -25.06 -12.90 4.67
C ALA A 101 -24.21 -11.95 3.81
N ALA A 102 -23.56 -10.96 4.43
CA ALA A 102 -22.66 -10.03 3.74
C ALA A 102 -21.44 -10.77 3.16
N LEU A 103 -20.89 -11.74 3.89
CA LEU A 103 -19.75 -12.54 3.43
C LEU A 103 -20.12 -13.39 2.21
N ARG A 104 -21.32 -14.01 2.18
CA ARG A 104 -21.83 -14.78 1.03
C ARG A 104 -22.02 -13.90 -0.21
N ALA A 105 -22.64 -12.73 -0.03
CA ALA A 105 -22.84 -11.80 -1.14
C ALA A 105 -21.48 -11.31 -1.70
N GLY A 106 -20.58 -10.87 -0.83
CA GLY A 106 -19.25 -10.44 -1.25
C GLY A 106 -18.41 -11.56 -1.90
N ALA A 107 -18.54 -12.81 -1.43
CA ALA A 107 -17.89 -13.95 -2.05
C ALA A 107 -18.41 -14.24 -3.46
N ALA A 108 -19.71 -14.13 -3.68
CA ALA A 108 -20.32 -14.30 -5.01
C ALA A 108 -19.82 -13.23 -5.99
N ASP A 109 -19.78 -11.96 -5.56
CA ASP A 109 -19.28 -10.86 -6.38
C ASP A 109 -17.79 -11.04 -6.73
N GLN A 110 -16.97 -11.48 -5.77
CA GLN A 110 -15.53 -11.72 -5.99
C GLN A 110 -15.29 -12.93 -6.89
N ALA A 111 -16.08 -14.01 -6.75
CA ALA A 111 -16.03 -15.17 -7.63
C ALA A 111 -16.39 -14.80 -9.07
N ALA A 112 -17.36 -13.91 -9.28
CA ALA A 112 -17.70 -13.38 -10.60
C ALA A 112 -16.54 -12.61 -11.26
N GLN A 113 -15.61 -12.07 -10.45
CA GLN A 113 -14.35 -11.44 -10.91
C GLN A 113 -13.18 -12.43 -10.99
N GLY A 114 -13.45 -13.74 -10.85
CA GLY A 114 -12.46 -14.81 -10.99
C GLY A 114 -11.56 -15.02 -9.77
N VAL A 115 -11.94 -14.52 -8.58
CA VAL A 115 -11.26 -14.84 -7.32
C VAL A 115 -11.70 -16.23 -6.87
N GLN A 116 -10.74 -17.12 -6.63
CA GLN A 116 -11.04 -18.46 -6.12
C GLN A 116 -11.20 -18.40 -4.59
N LEU A 117 -12.40 -18.73 -4.12
CA LEU A 117 -12.74 -18.73 -2.71
C LEU A 117 -13.30 -20.08 -2.28
N GLU A 118 -12.82 -20.57 -1.15
CA GLU A 118 -13.36 -21.71 -0.45
C GLU A 118 -14.27 -21.22 0.69
N TRP A 119 -15.49 -21.74 0.78
CA TRP A 119 -16.40 -21.47 1.89
C TRP A 119 -16.12 -22.42 3.04
N LEU A 120 -15.95 -21.90 4.25
CA LEU A 120 -15.66 -22.64 5.47
C LEU A 120 -16.73 -22.33 6.54
N ASP A 121 -17.38 -23.36 7.06
CA ASP A 121 -18.26 -23.29 8.23
C ASP A 121 -18.21 -24.59 9.03
N GLY A 122 -18.88 -24.66 10.18
CA GLY A 122 -18.93 -25.85 11.02
C GLY A 122 -17.55 -26.49 11.29
N ASN A 123 -17.44 -27.79 11.04
CA ASN A 123 -16.21 -28.55 11.27
C ASN A 123 -15.08 -28.10 10.35
N ALA A 124 -15.36 -27.82 9.07
CA ALA A 124 -14.34 -27.40 8.13
C ALA A 124 -13.62 -26.11 8.59
N LEU A 125 -14.37 -25.16 9.16
CA LEU A 125 -13.78 -23.97 9.76
C LEU A 125 -12.94 -24.29 11.01
N ARG A 126 -13.41 -25.18 11.87
CA ARG A 126 -12.71 -25.58 13.11
C ARG A 126 -11.43 -26.34 12.81
N ASP A 127 -11.46 -27.23 11.82
CA ASP A 127 -10.28 -27.98 11.39
C ASP A 127 -9.23 -27.07 10.76
N ARG A 128 -9.66 -26.07 9.97
CA ARG A 128 -8.75 -25.13 9.29
C ARG A 128 -8.18 -24.09 10.25
N ALA A 129 -8.98 -23.60 11.20
CA ALA A 129 -8.62 -22.49 12.07
C ALA A 129 -9.14 -22.70 13.50
N PRO A 130 -8.60 -23.69 14.24
CA PRO A 130 -9.04 -24.04 15.60
C PRO A 130 -8.79 -22.91 16.61
N TRP A 131 -7.93 -21.98 16.28
CA TRP A 131 -7.59 -20.79 17.07
C TRP A 131 -8.61 -19.65 16.96
N LEU A 132 -9.57 -19.72 16.03
CA LEU A 132 -10.65 -18.73 15.97
C LEU A 132 -11.64 -18.93 17.14
N SER A 133 -12.16 -17.80 17.61
CA SER A 133 -13.23 -17.81 18.62
C SER A 133 -14.41 -18.68 18.17
N PRO A 134 -15.09 -19.39 19.08
CA PRO A 134 -16.33 -20.10 18.78
C PRO A 134 -17.43 -19.20 18.21
N THR A 135 -17.36 -17.88 18.45
CA THR A 135 -18.29 -16.89 17.89
C THR A 135 -18.10 -16.64 16.39
N VAL A 136 -16.96 -17.03 15.82
CA VAL A 136 -16.75 -17.00 14.36
C VAL A 136 -17.45 -18.21 13.76
N THR A 137 -18.50 -17.98 12.98
CA THR A 137 -19.41 -19.03 12.47
C THR A 137 -19.13 -19.42 11.02
N ALA A 138 -18.53 -18.53 10.24
CA ALA A 138 -18.17 -18.79 8.84
C ALA A 138 -16.94 -17.99 8.44
N ALA A 139 -16.27 -18.45 7.38
CA ALA A 139 -15.21 -17.74 6.70
C ALA A 139 -15.17 -18.06 5.22
N THR A 140 -14.54 -17.18 4.43
CA THR A 140 -14.02 -17.52 3.10
C THR A 140 -12.50 -17.62 3.18
N PHE A 141 -11.92 -18.62 2.51
CA PHE A 141 -10.48 -18.75 2.35
C PHE A 141 -10.09 -18.42 0.92
N CYS A 142 -9.06 -17.59 0.76
CA CYS A 142 -8.44 -17.27 -0.52
C CYS A 142 -6.96 -17.67 -0.48
N GLY A 143 -6.57 -18.62 -1.33
CA GLY A 143 -5.18 -19.10 -1.40
C GLY A 143 -4.20 -18.05 -1.94
N ASP A 144 -4.68 -17.04 -2.66
CA ASP A 144 -3.85 -15.95 -3.19
C ASP A 144 -3.51 -14.86 -2.18
N ASP A 145 -4.25 -14.76 -1.09
CA ASP A 145 -4.00 -13.75 -0.07
C ASP A 145 -2.62 -13.96 0.57
N SER A 146 -1.90 -12.88 0.73
CA SER A 146 -0.50 -12.86 1.16
C SER A 146 -0.19 -11.60 1.96
N PHE A 147 1.00 -11.53 2.51
CA PHE A 147 1.54 -10.30 3.11
C PHE A 147 3.06 -10.24 2.96
N ALA A 148 3.61 -9.03 3.10
CA ALA A 148 5.05 -8.81 3.17
C ALA A 148 5.39 -7.96 4.39
N SER A 149 6.64 -7.98 4.82
CA SER A 149 7.12 -7.06 5.85
C SER A 149 7.32 -5.66 5.27
N PRO A 150 6.54 -4.64 5.70
CA PRO A 150 6.76 -3.28 5.20
C PRO A 150 8.19 -2.79 5.45
N LEU A 151 8.78 -3.13 6.61
CA LEU A 151 10.11 -2.67 6.97
C LEU A 151 11.20 -3.27 6.07
N LEU A 152 11.16 -4.59 5.85
CA LEU A 152 12.15 -5.29 5.01
C LEU A 152 11.99 -4.89 3.55
N THR A 153 10.76 -4.77 3.06
CA THR A 153 10.47 -4.37 1.66
C THR A 153 11.10 -3.04 1.31
N GLY A 154 11.01 -2.04 2.18
CA GLY A 154 11.58 -0.72 1.90
C GLY A 154 13.09 -0.74 1.80
N GLN A 155 13.75 -1.45 2.69
CA GLN A 155 15.21 -1.59 2.68
C GLN A 155 15.69 -2.30 1.42
N ALA A 156 15.01 -3.39 1.03
CA ALA A 156 15.31 -4.15 -0.17
C ALA A 156 15.13 -3.31 -1.45
N LEU A 157 14.02 -2.58 -1.56
CA LEU A 157 13.75 -1.71 -2.72
C LEU A 157 14.79 -0.59 -2.85
N ILE A 158 15.14 0.08 -1.75
CA ILE A 158 16.16 1.14 -1.78
C ILE A 158 17.53 0.58 -2.18
N ARG A 159 17.89 -0.60 -1.67
CA ARG A 159 19.14 -1.26 -2.05
C ARG A 159 19.13 -1.66 -3.53
N ALA A 160 18.07 -2.33 -4.00
CA ALA A 160 17.93 -2.75 -5.38
C ALA A 160 17.97 -1.56 -6.35
N LEU A 161 17.32 -0.44 -6.00
CA LEU A 161 17.35 0.77 -6.82
C LEU A 161 18.77 1.34 -6.93
N ARG A 162 19.52 1.40 -5.82
CA ARG A 162 20.91 1.87 -5.82
C ARG A 162 21.83 0.96 -6.64
N LEU A 163 21.67 -0.36 -6.53
CA LEU A 163 22.42 -1.33 -7.33
C LEU A 163 22.10 -1.21 -8.84
N ALA A 164 20.88 -0.82 -9.18
CA ALA A 164 20.48 -0.53 -10.56
C ALA A 164 20.92 0.86 -11.07
N GLY A 165 21.68 1.64 -10.27
CA GLY A 165 22.19 2.95 -10.64
C GLY A 165 21.26 4.12 -10.31
N GLY A 166 20.09 3.87 -9.71
CA GLY A 166 19.18 4.94 -9.28
C GLY A 166 19.64 5.63 -7.99
N THR A 167 19.25 6.88 -7.82
CA THR A 167 19.59 7.70 -6.64
C THR A 167 18.35 7.94 -5.78
N VAL A 168 18.53 7.92 -4.45
CA VAL A 168 17.49 8.30 -3.48
C VAL A 168 18.03 9.39 -2.57
N ALA A 169 17.35 10.53 -2.51
CA ALA A 169 17.79 11.71 -1.74
C ALA A 169 16.65 12.26 -0.87
N VAL A 170 17.04 12.79 0.30
CA VAL A 170 16.15 13.61 1.13
C VAL A 170 16.14 15.01 0.55
N ALA A 171 15.07 15.35 -0.15
CA ALA A 171 14.86 16.64 -0.81
C ALA A 171 13.34 16.84 -1.01
N GLY A 172 12.73 17.69 -0.20
CA GLY A 172 11.30 18.01 -0.32
C GLY A 172 11.06 18.92 -1.52
N LEU A 173 10.12 18.55 -2.40
CA LEU A 173 9.65 19.42 -3.47
C LEU A 173 8.99 20.66 -2.86
N THR A 174 9.41 21.86 -3.27
CA THR A 174 8.88 23.15 -2.79
C THR A 174 8.32 24.03 -3.91
N GLY A 175 8.64 23.72 -5.16
CA GLY A 175 8.13 24.43 -6.32
C GLY A 175 8.56 23.79 -7.62
N GLN A 176 8.03 24.28 -8.73
CA GLN A 176 8.41 23.86 -10.07
C GLN A 176 8.24 25.02 -11.07
N ARG A 177 8.96 24.92 -12.17
CA ARG A 177 8.79 25.75 -13.35
C ARG A 177 8.84 24.88 -14.60
N ALA A 178 7.83 24.98 -15.46
CA ALA A 178 7.86 24.31 -16.76
C ALA A 178 8.98 24.89 -17.64
N ARG A 179 9.64 24.02 -18.39
CA ARG A 179 10.65 24.30 -19.40
C ARG A 179 10.17 23.81 -20.76
N ASP A 180 10.83 24.19 -21.82
CA ASP A 180 10.48 23.78 -23.19
C ASP A 180 10.53 22.21 -23.33
N ASP A 181 11.46 21.55 -22.65
CA ASP A 181 11.63 20.10 -22.66
C ASP A 181 11.66 19.49 -21.24
N GLY A 182 10.67 19.84 -20.42
CA GLY A 182 10.54 19.26 -19.10
C GLY A 182 10.25 20.25 -17.98
N TYR A 183 10.93 20.11 -16.85
CA TYR A 183 10.66 20.84 -15.62
C TYR A 183 11.95 21.17 -14.87
N GLU A 184 11.97 22.35 -14.27
CA GLU A 184 12.90 22.73 -13.21
C GLU A 184 12.17 22.56 -11.88
N LEU A 185 12.69 21.70 -11.01
CA LEU A 185 12.13 21.44 -9.70
C LEU A 185 12.95 22.14 -8.62
N THR A 186 12.30 22.98 -7.82
CA THR A 186 12.89 23.56 -6.61
C THR A 186 12.63 22.63 -5.44
N THR A 187 13.69 22.29 -4.70
CA THR A 187 13.63 21.40 -3.53
C THR A 187 14.31 22.02 -2.32
N THR A 188 14.11 21.41 -1.15
CA THR A 188 14.82 21.83 0.08
C THR A 188 16.34 21.57 0.02
N ALA A 189 16.82 20.82 -0.97
CA ALA A 189 18.25 20.48 -1.15
C ALA A 189 18.88 21.13 -2.41
N GLY A 190 18.17 22.05 -3.09
CA GLY A 190 18.61 22.71 -4.29
C GLY A 190 17.64 22.54 -5.46
N VAL A 191 18.09 22.89 -6.66
CA VAL A 191 17.32 22.83 -7.90
C VAL A 191 17.79 21.67 -8.75
N ILE A 192 16.87 21.00 -9.43
CA ILE A 192 17.15 19.90 -10.35
C ILE A 192 16.29 20.04 -11.62
N ASP A 193 16.92 20.01 -12.79
CA ASP A 193 16.24 19.95 -14.07
C ASP A 193 15.92 18.50 -14.45
N CYS A 194 14.74 18.26 -15.04
CA CYS A 194 14.35 16.93 -15.50
C CYS A 194 13.36 16.98 -16.65
N ARG A 195 13.38 15.94 -17.49
CA ARG A 195 12.38 15.77 -18.56
C ARG A 195 11.06 15.27 -18.02
N ASN A 196 11.10 14.33 -17.07
CA ASN A 196 9.92 13.68 -16.54
C ASN A 196 9.84 13.85 -15.02
N VAL A 197 8.62 14.08 -14.52
CA VAL A 197 8.27 14.14 -13.11
C VAL A 197 7.18 13.12 -12.83
N VAL A 198 7.42 12.24 -11.84
CA VAL A 198 6.41 11.30 -11.34
C VAL A 198 6.02 11.70 -9.93
N ILE A 199 4.77 12.08 -9.72
CA ILE A 199 4.21 12.42 -8.41
C ILE A 199 3.70 11.15 -7.73
N ALA A 200 4.45 10.64 -6.73
CA ALA A 200 4.17 9.42 -5.97
C ALA A 200 4.10 9.70 -4.46
N THR A 201 3.57 10.85 -4.08
CA THR A 201 3.65 11.44 -2.74
C THR A 201 2.56 10.97 -1.74
N GLY A 202 1.75 9.98 -2.12
CA GLY A 202 0.76 9.35 -1.23
C GLY A 202 -0.20 10.37 -0.61
N ALA A 203 -0.18 10.51 0.71
CA ALA A 203 -1.04 11.42 1.45
C ALA A 203 -0.82 12.91 1.12
N TRP A 204 0.29 13.26 0.49
CA TRP A 204 0.63 14.64 0.08
C TRP A 204 0.48 14.86 -1.41
N THR A 205 -0.24 13.98 -2.12
CA THR A 205 -0.44 14.14 -3.58
C THR A 205 -1.19 15.41 -3.93
N ASP A 206 -2.16 15.84 -3.13
CA ASP A 206 -2.85 17.13 -3.28
C ASP A 206 -1.87 18.32 -3.21
N ARG A 207 -0.92 18.30 -2.26
CA ARG A 207 0.08 19.36 -2.11
C ARG A 207 1.06 19.39 -3.29
N ALA A 208 1.53 18.23 -3.71
CA ALA A 208 2.44 18.15 -4.85
C ALA A 208 1.74 18.53 -6.16
N ALA A 209 0.51 18.07 -6.39
CA ALA A 209 -0.29 18.42 -7.57
C ALA A 209 -0.58 19.92 -7.66
N ALA A 210 -0.89 20.57 -6.53
CA ALA A 210 -1.13 22.01 -6.46
C ALA A 210 0.06 22.86 -6.94
N MET A 211 1.31 22.38 -6.74
CA MET A 211 2.51 23.05 -7.26
C MET A 211 2.53 23.09 -8.81
N PHE A 212 1.83 22.16 -9.45
CA PHE A 212 1.66 22.12 -10.91
C PHE A 212 0.34 22.78 -11.37
N GLY A 213 -0.40 23.41 -10.47
CA GLY A 213 -1.72 24.00 -10.76
C GLY A 213 -2.82 22.97 -11.01
N ILE A 214 -2.68 21.78 -10.43
CA ILE A 214 -3.62 20.66 -10.58
C ILE A 214 -4.27 20.38 -9.22
N ASP A 215 -5.59 20.26 -9.19
CA ASP A 215 -6.34 19.87 -7.99
C ASP A 215 -6.63 18.36 -8.03
N ILE A 216 -6.01 17.63 -7.11
CA ILE A 216 -6.30 16.20 -6.88
C ILE A 216 -6.72 16.05 -5.42
N PRO A 217 -8.03 15.90 -5.15
CA PRO A 217 -8.52 15.84 -3.77
C PRO A 217 -8.09 14.53 -3.10
N VAL A 218 -7.41 14.67 -1.95
CA VAL A 218 -6.96 13.56 -1.12
C VAL A 218 -7.56 13.66 0.27
N LEU A 219 -8.35 12.66 0.64
CA LEU A 219 -8.84 12.47 1.99
C LEU A 219 -7.79 11.72 2.82
N LEU A 220 -7.74 12.02 4.11
CA LEU A 220 -6.78 11.45 5.03
C LEU A 220 -7.47 10.60 6.10
N HIS A 221 -7.05 9.34 6.21
CA HIS A 221 -7.33 8.51 7.38
C HIS A 221 -6.04 8.31 8.18
N VAL A 222 -6.18 8.28 9.51
CA VAL A 222 -5.05 8.10 10.43
C VAL A 222 -5.20 6.76 11.13
N ASN A 223 -4.75 5.69 10.46
CA ASN A 223 -4.98 4.32 10.93
C ASN A 223 -4.01 3.92 12.04
N THR A 224 -4.55 3.26 13.07
CA THR A 224 -3.79 2.69 14.18
C THR A 224 -3.42 1.24 13.89
N LEU A 225 -2.18 0.89 14.19
CA LEU A 225 -1.64 -0.46 14.15
C LEU A 225 -0.90 -0.78 15.44
N SER A 226 -0.86 -2.06 15.79
CA SER A 226 -0.09 -2.56 16.93
C SER A 226 0.69 -3.82 16.55
N VAL A 227 1.81 -4.06 17.23
CA VAL A 227 2.58 -5.28 17.15
C VAL A 227 2.71 -5.91 18.53
N THR A 228 2.54 -7.22 18.60
CA THR A 228 2.74 -7.99 19.85
C THR A 228 4.19 -8.40 20.01
N GLU A 229 4.55 -8.82 21.21
CA GLU A 229 5.71 -9.68 21.42
C GLU A 229 5.62 -10.97 20.61
N ARG A 230 6.70 -11.73 20.57
CA ARG A 230 6.72 -13.05 19.95
C ARG A 230 5.95 -14.03 20.81
N ILE A 231 4.95 -14.66 20.23
CA ILE A 231 4.16 -15.72 20.84
C ILE A 231 4.26 -16.99 19.99
N GLY A 232 3.85 -18.13 20.52
CA GLY A 232 3.84 -19.39 19.76
C GLY A 232 3.08 -19.27 18.45
N GLN A 233 3.54 -19.95 17.41
CA GLN A 233 2.83 -20.01 16.13
C GLN A 233 1.49 -20.72 16.30
N PHE A 234 0.41 -20.12 15.80
CA PHE A 234 -0.93 -20.70 15.88
C PHE A 234 -1.81 -20.44 14.64
N MET A 235 -1.39 -19.52 13.76
CA MET A 235 -2.22 -19.05 12.62
C MET A 235 -1.73 -19.54 11.26
N ASP A 236 -0.76 -20.43 11.16
CA ASP A 236 -0.13 -20.87 9.89
C ASP A 236 0.31 -19.70 8.97
N ASN A 237 0.62 -18.55 9.56
CA ASN A 237 1.02 -17.32 8.86
C ASN A 237 -0.02 -16.84 7.82
N MET A 238 -1.30 -17.04 8.06
CA MET A 238 -2.39 -16.53 7.21
C MET A 238 -2.71 -15.07 7.50
N VAL A 239 -3.30 -14.39 6.51
CA VAL A 239 -3.96 -13.10 6.71
C VAL A 239 -5.38 -13.36 7.21
N VAL A 240 -5.81 -12.66 8.24
CA VAL A 240 -7.20 -12.72 8.70
C VAL A 240 -7.82 -11.33 8.65
N THR A 241 -8.99 -11.24 8.04
CA THR A 241 -9.82 -10.03 7.98
C THR A 241 -11.24 -10.35 8.40
N HIS A 242 -12.00 -9.37 8.83
CA HIS A 242 -13.43 -9.54 9.15
C HIS A 242 -14.29 -8.84 8.09
N ILE A 243 -15.46 -9.39 7.79
CA ILE A 243 -16.36 -8.82 6.78
C ILE A 243 -16.82 -7.41 7.15
N ALA A 244 -17.00 -7.11 8.43
CA ALA A 244 -17.34 -5.77 8.91
C ALA A 244 -16.20 -4.72 8.74
N GLY A 245 -15.04 -5.12 8.22
CA GLY A 245 -13.95 -4.22 7.85
C GLY A 245 -13.05 -3.71 8.98
N LYS A 246 -13.40 -3.94 10.25
CA LYS A 246 -12.65 -3.41 11.41
C LYS A 246 -11.67 -4.40 12.02
N PHE A 247 -11.14 -5.33 11.24
CA PHE A 247 -10.21 -6.33 11.71
C PHE A 247 -9.20 -6.69 10.63
N THR A 248 -7.94 -6.65 10.97
CA THR A 248 -6.87 -7.32 10.21
C THR A 248 -5.84 -7.86 11.19
N LEU A 249 -5.49 -9.10 11.01
CA LEU A 249 -4.51 -9.80 11.82
C LEU A 249 -3.61 -10.64 10.93
N LYS A 250 -2.35 -10.73 11.25
CA LYS A 250 -1.42 -11.72 10.72
C LYS A 250 -0.33 -12.01 11.73
N GLN A 251 0.12 -13.24 11.74
CA GLN A 251 1.27 -13.66 12.52
C GLN A 251 2.45 -13.85 11.57
N PHE A 252 3.57 -13.22 11.90
CA PHE A 252 4.82 -13.40 11.15
C PHE A 252 5.52 -14.69 11.55
N PRO A 253 6.42 -15.24 10.72
CA PRO A 253 7.18 -16.45 11.05
C PRO A 253 7.98 -16.36 12.35
N ASN A 254 8.33 -15.17 12.80
CA ASN A 254 9.01 -14.94 14.08
C ASN A 254 8.08 -15.00 15.31
N GLY A 255 6.77 -15.22 15.10
CA GLY A 255 5.76 -15.32 16.16
C GLY A 255 5.09 -14.00 16.55
N SER A 256 5.55 -12.83 16.09
CA SER A 256 4.85 -11.57 16.38
C SER A 256 3.59 -11.41 15.55
N CYS A 257 2.58 -10.75 16.11
CA CYS A 257 1.32 -10.47 15.41
C CYS A 257 1.20 -8.97 15.11
N ILE A 258 0.74 -8.62 13.90
CA ILE A 258 0.30 -7.27 13.55
C ILE A 258 -1.22 -7.20 13.64
N LEU A 259 -1.71 -6.26 14.42
CA LEU A 259 -3.12 -5.98 14.68
C LEU A 259 -3.49 -4.63 14.07
N GLY A 260 -4.57 -4.61 13.30
CA GLY A 260 -5.08 -3.40 12.67
C GLY A 260 -6.60 -3.50 12.44
N GLY A 261 -7.12 -2.79 11.43
CA GLY A 261 -8.53 -2.89 11.05
C GLY A 261 -9.25 -1.55 10.93
N GLY A 262 -8.51 -0.45 10.74
CA GLY A 262 -9.11 0.85 10.45
C GLY A 262 -9.60 1.63 11.67
N PHE A 263 -9.21 1.24 12.87
CA PHE A 263 -9.37 2.09 14.04
C PHE A 263 -8.49 3.32 13.91
N GLN A 264 -9.04 4.49 14.20
CA GLN A 264 -8.38 5.76 13.89
C GLN A 264 -7.58 6.29 15.08
N GLY A 265 -6.41 6.87 14.78
CA GLY A 265 -5.74 7.81 15.65
C GLY A 265 -6.08 9.23 15.25
N ARG A 266 -5.25 10.18 15.69
CA ARG A 266 -5.32 11.61 15.33
C ARG A 266 -4.06 12.01 14.59
N GLY A 267 -4.18 12.96 13.68
CA GLY A 267 -2.99 13.44 12.99
C GLY A 267 -3.29 14.54 11.99
N ASP A 268 -2.25 15.31 11.72
CA ASP A 268 -2.23 16.39 10.76
C ASP A 268 -1.02 16.22 9.85
N LYS A 269 -1.25 16.13 8.54
CA LYS A 269 -0.19 15.87 7.57
C LYS A 269 0.70 17.09 7.30
N ASP A 270 0.23 18.30 7.57
CA ASP A 270 0.99 19.53 7.33
C ASP A 270 2.02 19.74 8.44
N SER A 271 1.66 19.50 9.70
CA SER A 271 2.59 19.50 10.84
C SER A 271 3.34 18.17 11.00
N GLY A 272 2.87 17.09 10.38
CA GLY A 272 3.38 15.73 10.56
C GLY A 272 3.03 15.11 11.91
N LYS A 273 2.22 15.78 12.72
CA LYS A 273 1.83 15.32 14.06
C LYS A 273 0.94 14.07 13.96
N LYS A 274 1.23 13.07 14.78
CA LYS A 274 0.50 11.80 14.85
C LYS A 274 0.36 11.39 16.30
N GLU A 275 -0.86 11.05 16.71
CA GLU A 275 -1.17 10.68 18.08
C GLU A 275 -2.10 9.45 18.10
N LEU A 276 -1.83 8.53 19.03
CA LEU A 276 -2.75 7.43 19.31
C LEU A 276 -4.00 7.97 19.99
N ASP A 277 -5.15 7.47 19.58
CA ASP A 277 -6.38 7.57 20.35
C ASP A 277 -6.52 6.30 21.19
N LEU A 278 -6.41 6.43 22.50
CA LEU A 278 -6.38 5.30 23.42
C LEU A 278 -7.70 4.54 23.47
N ASP A 279 -8.84 5.21 23.30
CA ASP A 279 -10.15 4.56 23.25
C ASP A 279 -10.28 3.71 21.99
N GLN A 280 -9.82 4.23 20.84
CA GLN A 280 -9.79 3.50 19.60
C GLN A 280 -8.80 2.32 19.65
N LEU A 281 -7.64 2.51 20.28
CA LEU A 281 -6.67 1.43 20.49
C LEU A 281 -7.28 0.32 21.36
N GLN A 282 -7.91 0.68 22.48
CA GLN A 282 -8.56 -0.29 23.37
C GLN A 282 -9.68 -1.05 22.65
N ALA A 283 -10.52 -0.34 21.88
CA ALA A 283 -11.57 -0.96 21.08
C ALA A 283 -11.01 -1.93 20.04
N ASN A 284 -9.91 -1.55 19.36
CA ASN A 284 -9.20 -2.45 18.43
C ASN A 284 -8.76 -3.73 19.15
N ILE A 285 -8.02 -3.63 20.26
CA ILE A 285 -7.50 -4.81 20.96
C ILE A 285 -8.64 -5.71 21.46
N ARG A 286 -9.70 -5.14 22.01
CA ARG A 286 -10.89 -5.92 22.40
C ARG A 286 -11.49 -6.69 21.23
N TYR A 287 -11.57 -6.04 20.07
CA TYR A 287 -12.11 -6.68 18.87
C TYR A 287 -11.18 -7.78 18.36
N GLN A 288 -9.87 -7.56 18.34
CA GLN A 288 -8.89 -8.60 18.01
C GLN A 288 -9.04 -9.83 18.91
N CYS A 289 -9.13 -9.64 20.23
CA CYS A 289 -9.31 -10.70 21.20
C CYS A 289 -10.69 -11.40 21.11
N SER A 290 -11.71 -10.75 20.59
CA SER A 290 -13.03 -11.38 20.38
C SER A 290 -13.03 -12.37 19.22
N VAL A 291 -12.19 -12.11 18.19
CA VAL A 291 -12.03 -12.98 17.03
C VAL A 291 -10.97 -14.07 17.29
N VAL A 292 -9.88 -13.71 17.95
CA VAL A 292 -8.73 -14.58 18.25
C VAL A 292 -8.38 -14.51 19.75
N PRO A 293 -8.96 -15.40 20.58
CA PRO A 293 -8.82 -15.35 22.03
C PRO A 293 -7.40 -15.46 22.56
N GLN A 294 -6.50 -16.15 21.85
CA GLN A 294 -5.07 -16.30 22.20
C GLN A 294 -4.33 -14.97 22.33
N LEU A 295 -4.80 -13.92 21.67
CA LEU A 295 -4.21 -12.59 21.78
C LEU A 295 -4.37 -11.94 23.16
N ARG A 296 -5.22 -12.48 24.04
CA ARG A 296 -5.40 -11.99 25.42
C ARG A 296 -4.15 -12.17 26.27
N GLU A 297 -3.32 -13.13 25.92
CA GLU A 297 -2.10 -13.49 26.65
C GLU A 297 -0.86 -12.77 26.09
N ALA A 298 -1.00 -12.06 24.96
CA ALA A 298 0.09 -11.40 24.31
C ALA A 298 0.26 -9.95 24.81
N ASN A 299 1.51 -9.54 25.08
CA ASN A 299 1.82 -8.16 25.37
C ASN A 299 1.99 -7.35 24.07
N LEU A 300 1.51 -6.11 24.06
CA LEU A 300 1.82 -5.17 22.99
C LEU A 300 3.23 -4.61 23.19
N LEU A 301 4.08 -4.75 22.17
CA LEU A 301 5.39 -4.12 22.16
C LEU A 301 5.32 -2.67 21.69
N ARG A 302 4.47 -2.39 20.71
CA ARG A 302 4.36 -1.05 20.12
C ARG A 302 3.00 -0.86 19.46
N SER A 303 2.49 0.37 19.56
CA SER A 303 1.39 0.87 18.75
C SER A 303 1.81 2.15 18.05
N TRP A 304 1.32 2.37 16.84
CA TRP A 304 1.61 3.56 16.05
C TRP A 304 0.43 3.94 15.17
N VAL A 305 0.48 5.14 14.64
CA VAL A 305 -0.48 5.62 13.66
C VAL A 305 0.21 5.99 12.35
N GLY A 306 -0.49 5.79 11.25
CA GLY A 306 -0.02 6.09 9.91
C GLY A 306 -1.07 6.78 9.06
N PHE A 307 -0.62 7.69 8.20
CA PHE A 307 -1.49 8.33 7.23
C PHE A 307 -1.83 7.38 6.09
N THR A 308 -3.12 7.18 5.88
CA THR A 308 -3.66 6.46 4.72
C THR A 308 -4.36 7.46 3.81
N ALA A 309 -3.88 7.58 2.60
CA ALA A 309 -4.46 8.44 1.60
C ALA A 309 -5.65 7.77 0.90
N ILE A 310 -6.73 8.51 0.69
CA ILE A 310 -7.92 8.06 -0.03
C ILE A 310 -8.24 9.11 -1.08
N ALA A 311 -8.31 8.69 -2.35
CA ALA A 311 -8.84 9.53 -3.40
C ALA A 311 -10.33 9.79 -3.16
N HIS A 312 -10.82 10.97 -3.52
CA HIS A 312 -12.22 11.35 -3.32
C HIS A 312 -13.21 10.32 -3.92
N ASP A 313 -12.89 9.77 -5.08
CA ASP A 313 -13.68 8.74 -5.77
C ASP A 313 -13.29 7.30 -5.39
N ASN A 314 -12.42 7.14 -4.40
CA ASN A 314 -11.87 5.88 -3.93
C ASN A 314 -11.15 5.05 -5.02
N LYS A 315 -10.67 5.68 -6.09
CA LYS A 315 -9.95 5.04 -7.20
C LYS A 315 -8.51 5.52 -7.28
N PRO A 316 -7.56 4.71 -7.77
CA PRO A 316 -6.20 5.15 -8.02
C PRO A 316 -6.14 6.36 -8.98
N THR A 317 -5.09 7.16 -8.89
CA THR A 317 -4.78 8.24 -9.85
C THR A 317 -3.45 7.95 -10.47
N VAL A 318 -3.45 7.43 -11.70
CA VAL A 318 -2.26 6.78 -12.29
C VAL A 318 -2.14 7.12 -13.77
N GLY A 319 -0.93 7.51 -14.19
CA GLY A 319 -0.59 7.73 -15.58
C GLY A 319 -0.23 9.18 -15.92
N PRO A 320 -0.07 9.48 -17.22
CA PRO A 320 0.31 10.80 -17.68
C PRO A 320 -0.80 11.84 -17.45
N MET A 321 -0.40 13.08 -17.13
CA MET A 321 -1.33 14.21 -17.03
C MET A 321 -1.63 14.75 -18.44
N PRO A 322 -2.89 14.75 -18.89
CA PRO A 322 -3.26 15.32 -20.18
C PRO A 322 -2.85 16.79 -20.28
N GLY A 323 -2.31 17.20 -21.43
CA GLY A 323 -1.88 18.57 -21.67
C GLY A 323 -0.61 19.00 -20.90
N ARG A 324 0.05 18.09 -20.20
CA ARG A 324 1.30 18.33 -19.44
C ARG A 324 2.35 17.26 -19.78
N PRO A 325 3.04 17.35 -20.91
CA PRO A 325 4.07 16.39 -21.29
C PRO A 325 5.11 16.21 -20.19
N GLY A 326 5.52 14.97 -19.93
CA GLY A 326 6.51 14.65 -18.90
C GLY A 326 5.99 14.65 -17.45
N LEU A 327 4.71 14.95 -17.19
CA LEU A 327 4.14 14.89 -15.85
C LEU A 327 3.26 13.64 -15.68
N TYR A 328 3.56 12.84 -14.65
CA TYR A 328 2.87 11.61 -14.34
C TYR A 328 2.42 11.58 -12.89
N PHE A 329 1.30 10.93 -12.64
CA PHE A 329 0.81 10.65 -11.28
C PHE A 329 0.85 9.14 -11.00
N ALA A 330 1.21 8.82 -9.77
CA ALA A 330 1.37 7.45 -9.28
C ALA A 330 0.83 7.36 -7.84
N PHE A 331 -0.46 7.60 -7.69
CA PHE A 331 -1.17 7.63 -6.42
C PHE A 331 -2.20 6.50 -6.37
N SER A 332 -2.16 5.69 -5.30
CA SER A 332 -3.19 4.69 -5.02
C SER A 332 -3.94 5.05 -3.76
N THR A 333 -5.25 4.99 -3.86
CA THR A 333 -6.15 5.09 -2.71
C THR A 333 -6.05 3.82 -1.89
N ASN A 334 -6.24 3.87 -0.60
CA ASN A 334 -6.34 2.73 0.31
C ASN A 334 -5.63 1.46 -0.22
N ALA A 335 -5.05 0.62 0.58
CA ALA A 335 -4.34 -0.58 0.10
C ALA A 335 -3.26 -0.36 -1.01
N GLY A 336 -2.67 0.82 -1.08
CA GLY A 336 -1.58 1.14 -2.02
C GLY A 336 -0.38 0.19 -1.95
N PHE A 337 -0.17 -0.45 -0.80
CA PHE A 337 0.87 -1.47 -0.64
C PHE A 337 0.58 -2.71 -1.52
N SER A 338 -0.67 -3.18 -1.57
CA SER A 338 -1.05 -4.36 -2.39
C SER A 338 -0.87 -4.14 -3.89
N ILE A 339 -1.24 -2.98 -4.41
CA ILE A 339 -1.21 -2.67 -5.84
C ILE A 339 0.07 -1.95 -6.27
N GLY A 340 0.86 -1.47 -5.30
CA GLY A 340 1.99 -0.58 -5.52
C GLY A 340 3.00 -1.04 -6.57
N PRO A 341 3.50 -2.28 -6.54
CA PRO A 341 4.42 -2.78 -7.54
C PRO A 341 3.85 -2.75 -8.97
N PHE A 342 2.57 -3.08 -9.16
CA PHE A 342 1.89 -3.02 -10.46
C PHE A 342 1.76 -1.58 -10.98
N VAL A 343 1.32 -0.67 -10.11
CA VAL A 343 1.21 0.76 -10.45
C VAL A 343 2.59 1.33 -10.79
N GLY A 344 3.61 1.01 -9.98
CA GLY A 344 4.97 1.49 -10.23
C GLY A 344 5.51 1.03 -11.58
N ARG A 345 5.32 -0.25 -11.93
CA ARG A 345 5.70 -0.78 -13.24
C ARG A 345 4.95 -0.12 -14.39
N ALA A 346 3.64 0.07 -14.24
CA ALA A 346 2.81 0.69 -15.27
C ALA A 346 3.23 2.14 -15.56
N VAL A 347 3.52 2.91 -14.49
CA VAL A 347 3.98 4.30 -14.62
C VAL A 347 5.38 4.36 -15.22
N ALA A 348 6.29 3.47 -14.82
CA ALA A 348 7.62 3.37 -15.45
C ALA A 348 7.50 3.09 -16.95
N GLY A 349 6.60 2.16 -17.33
CA GLY A 349 6.30 1.88 -18.76
C GLY A 349 5.80 3.13 -19.49
N ALA A 350 4.88 3.88 -18.88
CA ALA A 350 4.35 5.11 -19.48
C ALA A 350 5.43 6.19 -19.65
N VAL A 351 6.33 6.36 -18.67
CA VAL A 351 7.50 7.26 -18.78
C VAL A 351 8.40 6.87 -19.97
N MET A 352 8.53 5.57 -20.23
CA MET A 352 9.28 5.02 -21.37
C MET A 352 8.48 4.99 -22.69
N GLY A 353 7.29 5.61 -22.74
CA GLY A 353 6.46 5.70 -23.95
C GLY A 353 5.57 4.49 -24.22
N GLN A 354 5.48 3.53 -23.29
CA GLN A 354 4.56 2.41 -23.40
C GLN A 354 3.12 2.83 -23.04
N PRO A 355 2.09 2.23 -23.63
CA PRO A 355 0.72 2.53 -23.27
C PRO A 355 0.41 2.08 -21.82
N MET A 356 -0.42 2.83 -21.13
CA MET A 356 -0.95 2.39 -19.83
C MET A 356 -1.77 1.11 -20.00
N PRO A 357 -1.61 0.13 -19.08
CA PRO A 357 -2.46 -1.06 -19.07
C PRO A 357 -3.95 -0.70 -19.08
N ASP A 358 -4.77 -1.45 -19.83
CA ASP A 358 -6.22 -1.19 -19.96
C ASP A 358 -6.92 -1.11 -18.60
N LEU A 359 -6.51 -1.95 -17.65
CA LEU A 359 -7.01 -1.95 -16.28
C LEU A 359 -6.78 -0.63 -15.52
N LEU A 360 -5.85 0.20 -15.94
CA LEU A 360 -5.52 1.47 -15.31
C LEU A 360 -5.92 2.70 -16.13
N ARG A 361 -6.37 2.54 -17.38
CA ARG A 361 -6.73 3.68 -18.26
C ARG A 361 -7.84 4.56 -17.69
N GLY A 362 -8.83 3.97 -17.01
CA GLY A 362 -9.91 4.70 -16.36
C GLY A 362 -9.51 5.49 -15.11
N PHE A 363 -8.25 5.36 -14.67
CA PHE A 363 -7.74 5.97 -13.44
C PHE A 363 -6.79 7.14 -13.70
N GLY A 364 -6.76 7.67 -14.93
CA GLY A 364 -5.93 8.81 -15.30
C GLY A 364 -6.22 10.06 -14.47
N PRO A 365 -5.19 10.91 -14.22
CA PRO A 365 -5.35 12.16 -13.45
C PRO A 365 -6.25 13.18 -14.14
N GLY A 366 -6.42 13.09 -15.47
CA GLY A 366 -7.29 13.97 -16.24
C GLY A 366 -8.76 13.97 -15.82
N ARG A 367 -9.23 12.96 -15.06
CA ARG A 367 -10.60 12.94 -14.54
C ARG A 367 -10.87 14.00 -13.46
N PHE A 368 -9.82 14.63 -12.93
CA PHE A 368 -9.90 15.76 -12.00
C PHE A 368 -9.60 17.11 -12.68
N ALA A 369 -9.21 17.11 -13.94
CA ALA A 369 -9.08 18.34 -14.70
C ALA A 369 -10.49 18.85 -15.05
N ALA A 370 -10.87 20.00 -14.47
CA ALA A 370 -12.09 20.71 -14.82
C ALA A 370 -11.97 21.36 -16.21
#